data_c216d6de7c2bf7482d0e59c50092a305
#
_entry.id   c216d6de7c2bf7482d0e59c50092a305
#
_cell.length_a   1.000
_cell.length_b   1.000
_cell.length_c   1.000
_cell.angle_alpha   90.00
_cell.angle_beta   90.00
_cell.angle_gamma   90.00
#
_symmetry.space_group_name_H-M   'P 1'
#
loop_
_entity.id
_entity.type
_entity.pdbx_description
1 polymer ?
#
loop_
_entity_poly.entity_id
_entity_poly.type
_entity_poly.pdbx_seq_one_letter_code
_entity_poly.pdbx_strand_id
1 'polypeptide(L)'
;MFRKLNALLWLRLQVLISNSTLLATLLMPFGITILQNEFLNKNGELNMFLLSTSLTMVLSMGSGYMVSIMMAEDKEKRNLKSLILSGVTATEYTFSMLVLPMLIMLLGMILLPIYLKVDLSGYLFAYVIYLILATISIIFLNLLIGAVSDTQSKAQVYSIFPMLIVSFLPIIALQNDTVQKLLDYSFIGPFVGLLKEGGGELSLGNLGLLLSWVLVLGLACLFVLKNSYKGK
;
A
#
# COMPACT_ATOMS: atom_id res chain seq x y z
N MET A 1 18.64 16.75 -10.67
CA MET A 1 17.75 15.95 -9.80
C MET A 1 16.29 16.00 -10.28
N PHE A 2 15.58 17.12 -10.29
CA PHE A 2 14.17 17.23 -10.70
C PHE A 2 13.86 16.66 -12.11
N ARG A 3 14.70 16.92 -13.12
CA ARG A 3 14.48 16.43 -14.49
C ARG A 3 14.50 14.90 -14.58
N LYS A 4 15.39 14.23 -13.84
CA LYS A 4 15.45 12.75 -13.78
C LYS A 4 14.24 12.19 -13.06
N LEU A 5 13.83 12.79 -11.94
CA LEU A 5 12.67 12.36 -11.19
C LEU A 5 11.39 12.47 -12.01
N ASN A 6 11.17 13.59 -12.71
CA ASN A 6 10.02 13.76 -13.61
C ASN A 6 9.99 12.69 -14.72
N ALA A 7 11.14 12.37 -15.32
CA ALA A 7 11.23 11.31 -16.32
C ALA A 7 10.90 9.93 -15.74
N LEU A 8 11.35 9.64 -14.51
CA LEU A 8 11.02 8.40 -13.82
C LEU A 8 9.53 8.33 -13.48
N LEU A 9 8.93 9.40 -12.98
CA LEU A 9 7.49 9.45 -12.68
C LEU A 9 6.65 9.29 -13.94
N TRP A 10 7.05 9.91 -15.04
CA TRP A 10 6.40 9.71 -16.34
C TRP A 10 6.47 8.24 -16.79
N LEU A 11 7.63 7.61 -16.64
CA LEU A 11 7.78 6.17 -16.92
C LEU A 11 6.82 5.33 -16.09
N ARG A 12 6.68 5.61 -14.78
CA ARG A 12 5.74 4.89 -13.90
C ARG A 12 4.29 5.05 -14.33
N LEU A 13 3.90 6.26 -14.71
CA LEU A 13 2.55 6.51 -15.26
C LEU A 13 2.31 5.75 -16.56
N GLN A 14 3.27 5.72 -17.47
CA GLN A 14 3.16 4.95 -18.70
C GLN A 14 3.02 3.45 -18.43
N VAL A 15 3.82 2.89 -17.51
CA VAL A 15 3.73 1.49 -17.09
C VAL A 15 2.35 1.21 -16.51
N LEU A 16 1.82 2.08 -15.64
CA LEU A 16 0.50 1.91 -15.05
C LEU A 16 -0.60 1.90 -16.12
N ILE A 17 -0.58 2.86 -17.04
CA ILE A 17 -1.64 3.00 -18.07
C ILE A 17 -1.56 1.88 -19.12
N SER A 18 -0.36 1.41 -19.44
CA SER A 18 -0.17 0.35 -20.44
C SER A 18 -0.42 -1.05 -19.91
N ASN A 19 -0.46 -1.24 -18.58
CA ASN A 19 -0.63 -2.53 -17.94
C ASN A 19 -2.06 -2.68 -17.41
N SER A 20 -2.90 -3.41 -18.15
CA SER A 20 -4.31 -3.65 -17.80
C SER A 20 -4.50 -4.30 -16.43
N THR A 21 -3.57 -5.17 -16.01
CA THR A 21 -3.62 -5.81 -14.69
C THR A 21 -3.42 -4.77 -13.58
N LEU A 22 -2.48 -3.84 -13.75
CA LEU A 22 -2.26 -2.77 -12.77
C LEU A 22 -3.44 -1.81 -12.70
N LEU A 23 -4.04 -1.44 -13.84
CA LEU A 23 -5.25 -0.62 -13.87
C LEU A 23 -6.42 -1.32 -13.18
N ALA A 24 -6.64 -2.60 -13.48
CA ALA A 24 -7.70 -3.37 -12.85
C ALA A 24 -7.52 -3.44 -11.32
N THR A 25 -6.33 -3.78 -10.83
CA THR A 25 -6.06 -3.86 -9.39
C THR A 25 -6.15 -2.51 -8.68
N LEU A 26 -5.88 -1.41 -9.37
CA LEU A 26 -6.06 -0.05 -8.86
C LEU A 26 -7.53 0.33 -8.72
N LEU A 27 -8.36 0.00 -9.72
CA LEU A 27 -9.77 0.38 -9.73
C LEU A 27 -10.65 -0.56 -8.90
N MET A 28 -10.22 -1.83 -8.74
CA MET A 28 -10.99 -2.87 -8.05
C MET A 28 -11.42 -2.50 -6.63
N PRO A 29 -10.56 -1.93 -5.75
CA PRO A 29 -10.98 -1.54 -4.41
C PRO A 29 -12.13 -0.54 -4.40
N PHE A 30 -12.09 0.45 -5.28
CA PHE A 30 -13.14 1.45 -5.39
C PHE A 30 -14.45 0.84 -5.91
N GLY A 31 -14.37 -0.02 -6.93
CA GLY A 31 -15.52 -0.77 -7.43
C GLY A 31 -16.16 -1.68 -6.39
N ILE A 32 -15.34 -2.42 -5.64
CA ILE A 32 -15.82 -3.28 -4.53
C ILE A 32 -16.49 -2.43 -3.45
N THR A 33 -15.91 -1.27 -3.09
CA THR A 33 -16.50 -0.37 -2.10
C THR A 33 -17.88 0.12 -2.53
N ILE A 34 -18.03 0.51 -3.79
CA ILE A 34 -19.32 0.94 -4.33
C ILE A 34 -20.35 -0.20 -4.24
N LEU A 35 -19.98 -1.41 -4.67
CA LEU A 35 -20.87 -2.57 -4.58
C LEU A 35 -21.24 -2.90 -3.14
N GLN A 36 -20.26 -2.91 -2.23
CA GLN A 36 -20.52 -3.17 -0.80
C GLN A 36 -21.46 -2.12 -0.19
N ASN A 37 -21.25 -0.84 -0.49
CA ASN A 37 -22.11 0.23 0.01
C ASN A 37 -23.55 0.09 -0.48
N GLU A 38 -23.75 -0.15 -1.77
CA GLU A 38 -25.09 -0.29 -2.36
C GLU A 38 -25.83 -1.55 -1.91
N PHE A 39 -25.14 -2.68 -1.77
CA PHE A 39 -25.79 -3.96 -1.45
C PHE A 39 -25.85 -4.26 0.04
N LEU A 40 -24.84 -3.88 0.83
CA LEU A 40 -24.72 -4.27 2.24
C LEU A 40 -25.03 -3.14 3.22
N ASN A 41 -24.98 -1.88 2.79
CA ASN A 41 -25.02 -0.71 3.69
C ASN A 41 -26.25 0.19 3.45
N LYS A 42 -27.40 -0.37 3.20
CA LYS A 42 -28.61 0.40 2.88
C LYS A 42 -29.01 1.41 3.96
N ASN A 43 -28.72 1.13 5.22
CA ASN A 43 -29.05 1.98 6.36
C ASN A 43 -27.89 2.90 6.79
N GLY A 44 -26.71 2.81 6.20
CA GLY A 44 -25.53 3.60 6.58
C GLY A 44 -24.86 3.18 7.89
N GLU A 45 -25.26 2.04 8.48
CA GLU A 45 -24.72 1.56 9.77
C GLU A 45 -23.30 1.01 9.66
N LEU A 46 -22.90 0.60 8.46
CA LEU A 46 -21.60 -0.03 8.19
C LEU A 46 -20.54 0.92 7.64
N ASN A 47 -20.77 2.24 7.63
CA ASN A 47 -19.89 3.21 6.98
C ASN A 47 -18.45 3.12 7.47
N MET A 48 -18.22 3.07 8.79
CA MET A 48 -16.88 2.96 9.39
C MET A 48 -16.18 1.64 9.04
N PHE A 49 -16.92 0.55 9.09
CA PHE A 49 -16.42 -0.78 8.72
C PHE A 49 -16.05 -0.83 7.22
N LEU A 50 -16.93 -0.33 6.36
CA LEU A 50 -16.66 -0.26 4.92
C LEU A 50 -15.46 0.65 4.61
N LEU A 51 -15.32 1.78 5.31
CA LEU A 51 -14.16 2.64 5.18
C LEU A 51 -12.87 1.89 5.53
N SER A 52 -12.86 1.18 6.65
CA SER A 52 -11.70 0.41 7.10
C SER A 52 -11.30 -0.67 6.09
N THR A 53 -12.27 -1.49 5.64
CA THR A 53 -12.01 -2.58 4.67
C THR A 53 -11.63 -2.03 3.29
N SER A 54 -12.25 -0.96 2.84
CA SER A 54 -11.92 -0.32 1.57
C SER A 54 -10.51 0.27 1.56
N LEU A 55 -10.11 0.93 2.65
CA LEU A 55 -8.75 1.47 2.79
C LEU A 55 -7.69 0.36 2.84
N THR A 56 -7.96 -0.77 3.50
CA THR A 56 -7.04 -1.92 3.46
C THR A 56 -6.92 -2.52 2.06
N MET A 57 -8.00 -2.53 1.28
CA MET A 57 -7.96 -2.95 -0.12
C MET A 57 -7.18 -1.96 -1.00
N VAL A 58 -7.38 -0.64 -0.85
CA VAL A 58 -6.59 0.37 -1.59
C VAL A 58 -5.11 0.27 -1.21
N LEU A 59 -4.82 0.07 0.07
CA LEU A 59 -3.47 -0.10 0.58
C LEU A 59 -2.75 -1.30 -0.05
N SER A 60 -3.40 -2.46 -0.06
CA SER A 60 -2.81 -3.71 -0.52
C SER A 60 -2.83 -3.87 -2.04
N MET A 61 -3.98 -3.68 -2.68
CA MET A 61 -4.16 -3.84 -4.12
C MET A 61 -3.67 -2.62 -4.91
N GLY A 62 -4.12 -1.42 -4.53
CA GLY A 62 -3.80 -0.18 -5.25
C GLY A 62 -2.35 0.26 -5.04
N SER A 63 -1.87 0.26 -3.79
CA SER A 63 -0.54 0.77 -3.45
C SER A 63 0.52 -0.32 -3.41
N GLY A 64 0.30 -1.37 -2.64
CA GLY A 64 1.32 -2.41 -2.41
C GLY A 64 1.61 -3.25 -3.64
N TYR A 65 0.60 -3.95 -4.15
CA TYR A 65 0.73 -4.89 -5.26
C TYR A 65 1.37 -4.27 -6.51
N MET A 66 1.04 -3.01 -6.81
CA MET A 66 1.61 -2.27 -7.93
C MET A 66 3.13 -2.14 -7.86
N VAL A 67 3.68 -1.90 -6.66
CA VAL A 67 5.13 -1.69 -6.45
C VAL A 67 5.92 -2.95 -6.82
N SER A 68 5.48 -4.11 -6.37
CA SER A 68 6.18 -5.37 -6.64
C SER A 68 6.20 -5.71 -8.13
N ILE A 69 5.09 -5.47 -8.83
CA ILE A 69 4.97 -5.72 -10.27
C ILE A 69 5.85 -4.76 -11.06
N MET A 70 5.77 -3.45 -10.78
CA MET A 70 6.60 -2.45 -11.48
C MET A 70 8.09 -2.72 -11.31
N MET A 71 8.51 -3.10 -10.10
CA MET A 71 9.92 -3.40 -9.84
C MET A 71 10.38 -4.67 -10.58
N ALA A 72 9.56 -5.72 -10.59
CA ALA A 72 9.88 -6.95 -11.30
C ALA A 72 9.86 -6.75 -12.83
N GLU A 73 8.95 -5.93 -13.35
CA GLU A 73 8.90 -5.54 -14.76
C GLU A 73 10.16 -4.80 -15.21
N ASP A 74 10.66 -3.86 -14.39
CA ASP A 74 11.92 -3.16 -14.67
C ASP A 74 13.12 -4.12 -14.72
N LYS A 75 13.13 -5.16 -13.89
CA LYS A 75 14.18 -6.19 -13.92
C LYS A 75 14.04 -7.07 -15.16
N GLU A 76 12.85 -7.57 -15.46
CA GLU A 76 12.55 -8.45 -16.59
C GLU A 76 12.90 -7.77 -17.94
N LYS A 77 12.49 -6.51 -18.10
CA LYS A 77 12.77 -5.71 -19.31
C LYS A 77 14.16 -5.10 -19.33
N ARG A 78 15.01 -5.38 -18.33
CA ARG A 78 16.35 -4.78 -18.16
C ARG A 78 16.35 -3.24 -18.06
N ASN A 79 15.19 -2.61 -17.80
CA ASN A 79 15.08 -1.17 -17.64
C ASN A 79 15.92 -0.67 -16.46
N LEU A 80 15.96 -1.44 -15.36
CA LEU A 80 16.77 -1.11 -14.19
C LEU A 80 18.24 -0.92 -14.55
N LYS A 81 18.81 -1.80 -15.42
CA LYS A 81 20.19 -1.69 -15.88
C LYS A 81 20.42 -0.44 -16.73
N SER A 82 19.48 -0.13 -17.61
CA SER A 82 19.53 1.09 -18.45
C SER A 82 19.43 2.36 -17.61
N LEU A 83 18.59 2.37 -16.56
CA LEU A 83 18.48 3.50 -15.64
C LEU A 83 19.78 3.72 -14.83
N ILE A 84 20.41 2.66 -14.35
CA ILE A 84 21.70 2.74 -13.66
C ILE A 84 22.78 3.31 -14.60
N LEU A 85 22.86 2.82 -15.83
CA LEU A 85 23.81 3.31 -16.84
C LEU A 85 23.58 4.79 -17.21
N SER A 86 22.33 5.27 -17.14
CA SER A 86 21.99 6.69 -17.31
C SER A 86 22.23 7.55 -16.06
N GLY A 87 22.86 6.99 -15.03
CA GLY A 87 23.24 7.68 -13.82
C GLY A 87 22.08 7.92 -12.83
N VAL A 88 21.02 7.12 -12.90
CA VAL A 88 19.96 7.12 -11.87
C VAL A 88 20.50 6.42 -10.63
N THR A 89 20.41 7.10 -9.49
CA THR A 89 20.82 6.54 -8.19
C THR A 89 19.75 5.60 -7.62
N ALA A 90 20.16 4.69 -6.74
CA ALA A 90 19.22 3.79 -6.04
C ALA A 90 18.15 4.56 -5.27
N THR A 91 18.51 5.70 -4.67
CA THR A 91 17.57 6.57 -3.95
C THR A 91 16.55 7.24 -4.88
N GLU A 92 16.98 7.77 -6.03
CA GLU A 92 16.08 8.35 -7.04
C GLU A 92 15.11 7.28 -7.58
N TYR A 93 15.61 6.07 -7.84
CA TYR A 93 14.79 4.95 -8.27
C TYR A 93 13.75 4.56 -7.21
N THR A 94 14.18 4.31 -5.96
CA THR A 94 13.27 3.95 -4.86
C THR A 94 12.23 5.04 -4.63
N PHE A 95 12.64 6.31 -4.61
CA PHE A 95 11.72 7.42 -4.45
C PHE A 95 10.66 7.47 -5.56
N SER A 96 11.05 7.23 -6.81
CA SER A 96 10.10 7.18 -7.93
C SER A 96 9.06 6.06 -7.79
N MET A 97 9.43 4.94 -7.15
CA MET A 97 8.51 3.83 -6.84
C MET A 97 7.52 4.17 -5.72
N LEU A 98 7.86 5.08 -4.81
CA LEU A 98 7.00 5.46 -3.69
C LEU A 98 5.91 6.46 -4.08
N VAL A 99 6.20 7.36 -5.02
CA VAL A 99 5.33 8.51 -5.31
C VAL A 99 3.96 8.09 -5.80
N LEU A 100 3.88 7.22 -6.80
CA LEU A 100 2.60 6.83 -7.40
C LEU A 100 1.70 6.05 -6.44
N PRO A 101 2.19 5.03 -5.70
CA PRO A 101 1.42 4.35 -4.66
C PRO A 101 0.92 5.29 -3.56
N MET A 102 1.76 6.24 -3.13
CA MET A 102 1.36 7.23 -2.15
C MET A 102 0.24 8.13 -2.66
N LEU A 103 0.29 8.57 -3.92
CA LEU A 103 -0.79 9.36 -4.53
C LEU A 103 -2.10 8.57 -4.58
N ILE A 104 -2.06 7.28 -4.93
CA ILE A 104 -3.24 6.42 -4.96
C ILE A 104 -3.84 6.29 -3.56
N MET A 105 -3.00 6.09 -2.54
CA MET A 105 -3.47 6.02 -1.16
C MET A 105 -4.05 7.35 -0.67
N LEU A 106 -3.43 8.48 -1.02
CA LEU A 106 -3.97 9.81 -0.71
C LEU A 106 -5.34 10.04 -1.37
N LEU A 107 -5.52 9.60 -2.61
CA LEU A 107 -6.84 9.64 -3.27
C LEU A 107 -7.86 8.79 -2.52
N GLY A 108 -7.53 7.56 -2.15
CA GLY A 108 -8.40 6.70 -1.34
C GLY A 108 -8.75 7.32 0.01
N MET A 109 -7.75 7.89 0.70
CA MET A 109 -7.87 8.56 2.00
C MET A 109 -8.84 9.75 1.96
N ILE A 110 -8.96 10.45 0.83
CA ILE A 110 -9.86 11.59 0.66
C ILE A 110 -11.22 11.15 0.11
N LEU A 111 -11.24 10.35 -0.97
CA LEU A 111 -12.46 10.02 -1.69
C LEU A 111 -13.38 9.06 -0.94
N LEU A 112 -12.80 8.05 -0.26
CA LEU A 112 -13.62 7.03 0.41
C LEU A 112 -14.41 7.56 1.61
N PRO A 113 -13.84 8.37 2.53
CA PRO A 113 -14.64 8.96 3.60
C PRO A 113 -15.76 9.87 3.09
N ILE A 114 -15.49 10.66 2.03
CA ILE A 114 -16.49 11.53 1.41
C ILE A 114 -17.63 10.68 0.82
N TYR A 115 -17.29 9.64 0.06
CA TYR A 115 -18.28 8.74 -0.55
C TYR A 115 -19.13 8.02 0.49
N LEU A 116 -18.50 7.49 1.55
CA LEU A 116 -19.17 6.77 2.63
C LEU A 116 -19.77 7.70 3.70
N LYS A 117 -19.66 9.03 3.54
CA LYS A 117 -20.18 10.03 4.49
C LYS A 117 -19.70 9.81 5.92
N VAL A 118 -18.42 9.47 6.09
CA VAL A 118 -17.79 9.30 7.40
C VAL A 118 -17.20 10.61 7.87
N ASP A 119 -17.59 11.05 9.08
CA ASP A 119 -17.00 12.21 9.72
C ASP A 119 -15.70 11.82 10.44
N LEU A 120 -14.60 12.43 10.01
CA LEU A 120 -13.26 12.23 10.56
C LEU A 120 -12.77 13.42 11.41
N SER A 121 -13.60 14.45 11.62
CA SER A 121 -13.17 15.73 12.19
C SER A 121 -12.50 15.59 13.56
N GLY A 122 -12.94 14.64 14.38
CA GLY A 122 -12.40 14.41 15.72
C GLY A 122 -11.06 13.69 15.78
N TYR A 123 -10.63 13.02 14.71
CA TYR A 123 -9.41 12.17 14.71
C TYR A 123 -8.66 12.19 13.37
N LEU A 124 -8.89 13.21 12.56
CA LEU A 124 -8.28 13.36 11.23
C LEU A 124 -6.75 13.23 11.27
N PHE A 125 -6.10 13.79 12.26
CA PHE A 125 -4.64 13.78 12.39
C PHE A 125 -4.10 12.36 12.62
N ALA A 126 -4.72 11.59 13.54
CA ALA A 126 -4.36 10.19 13.78
C ALA A 126 -4.63 9.33 12.54
N TYR A 127 -5.77 9.53 11.90
CA TYR A 127 -6.15 8.85 10.66
C TYR A 127 -5.11 9.03 9.56
N VAL A 128 -4.69 10.26 9.28
CA VAL A 128 -3.70 10.58 8.24
C VAL A 128 -2.34 9.96 8.56
N ILE A 129 -1.85 10.11 9.80
CA ILE A 129 -0.55 9.59 10.21
C ILE A 129 -0.51 8.06 10.13
N TYR A 130 -1.51 7.38 10.70
CA TYR A 130 -1.54 5.92 10.70
C TYR A 130 -1.59 5.36 9.28
N LEU A 131 -2.39 5.94 8.39
CA LEU A 131 -2.48 5.51 7.00
C LEU A 131 -1.19 5.77 6.21
N ILE A 132 -0.53 6.90 6.41
CA ILE A 132 0.76 7.19 5.76
C ILE A 132 1.82 6.17 6.20
N LEU A 133 1.94 5.89 7.49
CA LEU A 133 2.92 4.93 8.01
C LEU A 133 2.60 3.49 7.55
N ALA A 134 1.32 3.10 7.54
CA ALA A 134 0.89 1.82 7.01
C ALA A 134 1.20 1.70 5.50
N THR A 135 1.00 2.79 4.73
CA THR A 135 1.32 2.83 3.30
C THR A 135 2.81 2.65 3.05
N ILE A 136 3.66 3.30 3.82
CA ILE A 136 5.12 3.14 3.72
C ILE A 136 5.51 1.67 4.02
N SER A 137 4.90 1.06 5.04
CA SER A 137 5.16 -0.33 5.43
C SER A 137 4.79 -1.31 4.31
N ILE A 138 3.59 -1.19 3.71
CA ILE A 138 3.17 -2.08 2.62
C ILE A 138 4.02 -1.89 1.36
N ILE A 139 4.45 -0.66 1.08
CA ILE A 139 5.33 -0.38 -0.05
C ILE A 139 6.69 -1.05 0.15
N PHE A 140 7.30 -0.96 1.35
CA PHE A 140 8.55 -1.64 1.63
C PHE A 140 8.42 -3.16 1.55
N LEU A 141 7.32 -3.74 2.06
CA LEU A 141 7.04 -5.17 1.93
C LEU A 141 6.99 -5.58 0.45
N ASN A 142 6.29 -4.83 -0.38
CA ASN A 142 6.15 -5.14 -1.80
C ASN A 142 7.42 -4.82 -2.61
N LEU A 143 8.25 -3.87 -2.20
CA LEU A 143 9.60 -3.69 -2.74
C LEU A 143 10.48 -4.91 -2.48
N LEU A 144 10.40 -5.52 -1.29
CA LEU A 144 11.11 -6.79 -1.01
C LEU A 144 10.66 -7.90 -1.95
N ILE A 145 9.34 -8.06 -2.16
CA ILE A 145 8.79 -9.06 -3.08
C ILE A 145 9.26 -8.80 -4.51
N GLY A 146 9.21 -7.57 -4.98
CA GLY A 146 9.72 -7.17 -6.30
C GLY A 146 11.22 -7.40 -6.45
N ALA A 147 11.99 -7.17 -5.37
CA ALA A 147 13.43 -7.36 -5.36
C ALA A 147 13.84 -8.84 -5.50
N VAL A 148 13.09 -9.76 -4.91
CA VAL A 148 13.37 -11.21 -5.02
C VAL A 148 12.74 -11.84 -6.26
N SER A 149 11.84 -11.16 -6.93
CA SER A 149 11.18 -11.64 -8.14
C SER A 149 12.01 -11.29 -9.39
N ASP A 150 12.23 -12.27 -10.27
CA ASP A 150 12.97 -12.07 -11.53
C ASP A 150 12.07 -11.63 -12.68
N THR A 151 10.77 -11.97 -12.60
CA THR A 151 9.77 -11.70 -13.64
C THR A 151 8.51 -11.09 -13.03
N GLN A 152 7.77 -10.36 -13.85
CA GLN A 152 6.47 -9.79 -13.46
C GLN A 152 5.49 -10.87 -12.99
N SER A 153 5.44 -12.03 -13.68
CA SER A 153 4.56 -13.15 -13.31
C SER A 153 4.90 -13.73 -11.93
N LYS A 154 6.19 -13.87 -11.58
CA LYS A 154 6.60 -14.30 -10.23
C LYS A 154 6.20 -13.28 -9.17
N ALA A 155 6.40 -11.98 -9.44
CA ALA A 155 6.01 -10.93 -8.52
C ALA A 155 4.50 -10.93 -8.26
N GLN A 156 3.68 -11.13 -9.29
CA GLN A 156 2.24 -11.27 -9.16
C GLN A 156 1.86 -12.41 -8.19
N VAL A 157 2.40 -13.60 -8.42
CA VAL A 157 2.12 -14.79 -7.58
C VAL A 157 2.54 -14.55 -6.13
N TYR A 158 3.74 -14.02 -5.89
CA TYR A 158 4.24 -13.77 -4.53
C TYR A 158 3.48 -12.65 -3.80
N SER A 159 2.97 -11.66 -4.53
CA SER A 159 2.23 -10.54 -3.94
C SER A 159 0.76 -10.85 -3.67
N ILE A 160 0.17 -11.87 -4.32
CA ILE A 160 -1.24 -12.25 -4.09
C ILE A 160 -1.48 -12.61 -2.61
N PHE A 161 -0.58 -13.37 -1.98
CA PHE A 161 -0.77 -13.79 -0.58
C PHE A 161 -0.81 -12.61 0.39
N PRO A 162 0.20 -11.71 0.47
CA PRO A 162 0.12 -10.55 1.35
C PRO A 162 -1.01 -9.60 0.97
N MET A 163 -1.34 -9.47 -0.32
CA MET A 163 -2.47 -8.67 -0.77
C MET A 163 -3.79 -9.19 -0.19
N LEU A 164 -4.05 -10.49 -0.30
CA LEU A 164 -5.28 -11.10 0.24
C LEU A 164 -5.32 -11.03 1.77
N ILE A 165 -4.21 -11.35 2.43
CA ILE A 165 -4.13 -11.27 3.90
C ILE A 165 -4.47 -9.86 4.36
N VAL A 166 -3.80 -8.84 3.86
CA VAL A 166 -4.03 -7.44 4.27
C VAL A 166 -5.46 -6.99 3.94
N SER A 167 -6.01 -7.35 2.77
CA SER A 167 -7.35 -6.95 2.37
C SER A 167 -8.45 -7.57 3.24
N PHE A 168 -8.31 -8.84 3.61
CA PHE A 168 -9.36 -9.58 4.31
C PHE A 168 -9.15 -9.71 5.81
N LEU A 169 -7.97 -9.39 6.32
CA LEU A 169 -7.64 -9.50 7.75
C LEU A 169 -8.66 -8.76 8.65
N PRO A 170 -9.11 -7.53 8.35
CA PRO A 170 -10.11 -6.85 9.17
C PRO A 170 -11.46 -7.57 9.21
N ILE A 171 -11.85 -8.23 8.11
CA ILE A 171 -13.12 -8.97 8.01
C ILE A 171 -13.06 -10.24 8.86
N ILE A 172 -11.96 -11.01 8.73
CA ILE A 172 -11.77 -12.25 9.47
C ILE A 172 -11.61 -11.98 10.98
N ALA A 173 -10.97 -10.89 11.33
CA ALA A 173 -10.76 -10.46 12.72
C ALA A 173 -12.09 -10.18 13.48
N LEU A 174 -13.18 -9.87 12.77
CA LEU A 174 -14.50 -9.70 13.42
C LEU A 174 -15.04 -10.97 14.05
N GLN A 175 -14.62 -12.14 13.58
CA GLN A 175 -15.17 -13.43 13.98
C GLN A 175 -14.17 -14.28 14.78
N ASN A 176 -12.92 -13.80 14.95
CA ASN A 176 -11.88 -14.61 15.58
C ASN A 176 -10.93 -13.77 16.41
N ASP A 177 -10.94 -13.94 17.73
CA ASP A 177 -10.11 -13.19 18.67
C ASP A 177 -8.59 -13.38 18.45
N THR A 178 -8.17 -14.55 17.98
CA THR A 178 -6.75 -14.78 17.65
C THR A 178 -6.31 -13.95 16.45
N VAL A 179 -7.18 -13.87 15.43
CA VAL A 179 -6.93 -13.05 14.24
C VAL A 179 -7.02 -11.58 14.59
N GLN A 180 -7.92 -11.18 15.51
CA GLN A 180 -7.96 -9.79 16.01
C GLN A 180 -6.62 -9.39 16.66
N LYS A 181 -6.04 -10.24 17.49
CA LYS A 181 -4.70 -9.97 18.07
C LYS A 181 -3.62 -9.84 17.00
N LEU A 182 -3.63 -10.68 15.96
CA LEU A 182 -2.71 -10.56 14.84
C LEU A 182 -2.90 -9.23 14.08
N LEU A 183 -4.14 -8.83 13.88
CA LEU A 183 -4.47 -7.53 13.28
C LEU A 183 -3.92 -6.38 14.12
N ASP A 184 -4.16 -6.38 15.43
CA ASP A 184 -3.73 -5.31 16.35
C ASP A 184 -2.22 -5.07 16.34
N TYR A 185 -1.41 -6.14 16.19
CA TYR A 185 0.06 -6.04 16.08
C TYR A 185 0.59 -5.85 14.66
N SER A 186 -0.28 -5.83 13.65
CA SER A 186 0.10 -5.61 12.27
C SER A 186 0.26 -4.11 11.95
N PHE A 187 0.90 -3.80 10.82
CA PHE A 187 1.02 -2.41 10.36
C PHE A 187 -0.31 -1.77 9.92
N ILE A 188 -1.38 -2.55 9.80
CA ILE A 188 -2.72 -2.03 9.52
C ILE A 188 -3.57 -1.89 10.79
N GLY A 189 -3.20 -2.55 11.88
CA GLY A 189 -3.95 -2.58 13.14
C GLY A 189 -4.32 -1.20 13.67
N PRO A 190 -3.37 -0.25 13.80
CA PRO A 190 -3.64 1.05 14.38
C PRO A 190 -4.74 1.86 13.65
N PHE A 191 -4.77 1.87 12.32
CA PHE A 191 -5.82 2.62 11.61
C PHE A 191 -7.14 1.86 11.56
N VAL A 192 -7.12 0.53 11.50
CA VAL A 192 -8.34 -0.30 11.58
C VAL A 192 -8.98 -0.17 12.96
N GLY A 193 -8.17 -0.21 14.03
CA GLY A 193 -8.62 0.00 15.39
C GLY A 193 -9.22 1.39 15.58
N LEU A 194 -8.56 2.43 15.08
CA LEU A 194 -9.05 3.81 15.12
C LEU A 194 -10.46 3.94 14.50
N LEU A 195 -10.69 3.32 13.34
CA LEU A 195 -11.98 3.36 12.65
C LEU A 195 -13.03 2.45 13.34
N LYS A 196 -12.62 1.32 13.91
CA LYS A 196 -13.52 0.41 14.63
C LYS A 196 -14.07 1.05 15.92
N GLU A 197 -13.24 1.80 16.63
CA GLU A 197 -13.61 2.50 17.86
C GLU A 197 -14.40 3.80 17.60
N GLY A 198 -14.61 4.17 16.33
CA GLY A 198 -15.32 5.39 15.95
C GLY A 198 -14.51 6.67 16.21
N GLY A 199 -13.20 6.55 16.28
CA GLY A 199 -12.25 7.62 16.51
C GLY A 199 -11.40 7.42 17.77
N GLY A 200 -10.43 8.30 17.97
CA GLY A 200 -9.54 8.27 19.12
C GLY A 200 -8.37 9.23 18.92
N GLU A 201 -7.67 9.52 20.00
CA GLU A 201 -6.45 10.31 19.95
C GLU A 201 -5.27 9.49 19.40
N LEU A 202 -4.25 10.21 18.94
CA LEU A 202 -3.01 9.61 18.49
C LEU A 202 -2.31 8.89 19.66
N SER A 203 -2.32 7.56 19.66
CA SER A 203 -1.67 6.75 20.69
C SER A 203 -0.19 6.60 20.43
N LEU A 204 0.65 6.87 21.43
CA LEU A 204 2.11 6.65 21.35
C LEU A 204 2.45 5.17 21.13
N GLY A 205 1.68 4.24 21.68
CA GLY A 205 1.85 2.80 21.45
C GLY A 205 1.65 2.41 19.99
N ASN A 206 0.55 2.89 19.39
CA ASN A 206 0.25 2.65 17.98
C ASN A 206 1.27 3.29 17.03
N LEU A 207 1.76 4.49 17.37
CA LEU A 207 2.85 5.14 16.63
C LEU A 207 4.15 4.33 16.72
N GLY A 208 4.52 3.88 17.92
CA GLY A 208 5.70 3.05 18.13
C GLY A 208 5.64 1.75 17.33
N LEU A 209 4.47 1.11 17.30
CA LEU A 209 4.23 -0.10 16.50
C LEU A 209 4.43 0.17 14.99
N LEU A 210 3.81 1.21 14.45
CA LEU A 210 3.92 1.56 13.03
C LEU A 210 5.35 1.94 12.65
N LEU A 211 6.02 2.76 13.48
CA LEU A 211 7.42 3.12 13.25
C LEU A 211 8.33 1.90 13.29
N SER A 212 8.08 0.94 14.18
CA SER A 212 8.85 -0.32 14.23
C SER A 212 8.70 -1.12 12.94
N TRP A 213 7.47 -1.23 12.37
CA TRP A 213 7.23 -1.88 11.09
C TRP A 213 7.96 -1.16 9.94
N VAL A 214 7.86 0.18 9.88
CA VAL A 214 8.57 0.99 8.86
C VAL A 214 10.09 0.78 8.95
N LEU A 215 10.66 0.78 10.17
CA LEU A 215 12.08 0.58 10.37
C LEU A 215 12.53 -0.82 9.98
N VAL A 216 11.84 -1.86 10.45
CA VAL A 216 12.20 -3.26 10.15
C VAL A 216 12.12 -3.54 8.65
N LEU A 217 11.00 -3.18 8.00
CA LEU A 217 10.82 -3.39 6.57
C LEU A 217 11.75 -2.50 5.74
N GLY A 218 11.99 -1.27 6.17
CA GLY A 218 12.92 -0.34 5.52
C GLY A 218 14.36 -0.84 5.56
N LEU A 219 14.84 -1.32 6.71
CA LEU A 219 16.18 -1.90 6.84
C LEU A 219 16.32 -3.17 6.01
N ALA A 220 15.33 -4.06 6.02
CA ALA A 220 15.31 -5.25 5.18
C ALA A 220 15.37 -4.87 3.68
N CYS A 221 14.61 -3.86 3.28
CA CYS A 221 14.59 -3.35 1.91
C CYS A 221 15.97 -2.81 1.49
N LEU A 222 16.60 -1.98 2.33
CA LEU A 222 17.94 -1.44 2.07
C LEU A 222 18.98 -2.56 1.93
N PHE A 223 18.92 -3.59 2.79
CA PHE A 223 19.83 -4.73 2.74
C PHE A 223 19.70 -5.53 1.44
N VAL A 224 18.46 -5.87 1.05
CA VAL A 224 18.20 -6.66 -0.17
C VAL A 224 18.55 -5.87 -1.42
N LEU A 225 18.18 -4.59 -1.50
CA LEU A 225 18.49 -3.75 -2.63
C LEU A 225 20.01 -3.55 -2.80
N LYS A 226 20.73 -3.28 -1.71
CA LYS A 226 22.19 -3.12 -1.74
C LYS A 226 22.90 -4.37 -2.29
N ASN A 227 22.42 -5.56 -1.93
CA ASN A 227 22.99 -6.81 -2.44
C ASN A 227 22.62 -7.06 -3.91
N SER A 228 21.40 -6.72 -4.32
CA SER A 228 20.97 -6.83 -5.73
C SER A 228 21.74 -5.87 -6.65
N TYR A 229 22.19 -4.71 -6.15
CA TYR A 229 23.03 -3.77 -6.91
C TYR A 229 24.51 -4.18 -6.97
N LYS A 230 25.01 -4.96 -6.00
CA LYS A 230 26.42 -5.41 -5.97
C LYS A 230 26.68 -6.70 -6.74
N GLY A 231 25.66 -7.51 -6.96
CA GLY A 231 25.79 -8.84 -7.58
C GLY A 231 25.73 -8.84 -9.11
N LYS A 232 25.84 -7.69 -9.76
CA LYS A 232 25.85 -7.51 -11.22
C LYS A 232 26.89 -6.49 -11.62
#